data_6f4fe565650a028f92d5133072b4dc86
#
_entry.id   6f4fe565650a028f92d5133072b4dc86
#
_cell.length_a   1.000
_cell.length_b   1.000
_cell.length_c   1.000
_cell.angle_alpha   90.00
_cell.angle_beta   90.00
_cell.angle_gamma   90.00
#
_symmetry.space_group_name_H-M   'P 1'
#
loop_
_entity.id
_entity.type
_entity.pdbx_description
1 polymer ?
#
loop_
_entity_poly.entity_id
_entity_poly.type
_entity_poly.pdbx_seq_one_letter_code
_entity_poly.pdbx_strand_id
1 'polypeptide(L)'
;MDNQDIDLLVQQLRTILLNKPLSKEPRVQSEELETLQDGIFYLADCLAEVNGFLDQLRKGNLDTPSPGRHNFLAGSLKELHSALKHLTWQANQVANGDYSQSVDFLGDFSASFNRMIAQLAERESQLKIQSQIQGESVELMKAVMDGLKDWIMVISQESGEVVYSNQSAKQFFEHPTPDQNQRDNYHRF
;
A
#
# COMPACT_ATOMS: atom_id res chain seq x y z
N MET A 1 26.46 -32.80 45.04
CA MET A 1 25.90 -31.72 44.17
C MET A 1 26.59 -30.44 44.59
N ASP A 2 27.42 -29.87 43.73
CA ASP A 2 28.17 -28.67 44.06
C ASP A 2 27.23 -27.44 43.98
N ASN A 3 27.11 -26.68 45.06
CA ASN A 3 26.27 -25.50 45.11
C ASN A 3 26.68 -24.47 44.02
N GLN A 4 27.95 -24.50 43.60
CA GLN A 4 28.46 -23.60 42.56
C GLN A 4 27.84 -23.84 41.18
N ASP A 5 27.63 -25.10 40.81
CA ASP A 5 26.99 -25.46 39.52
C ASP A 5 25.52 -25.01 39.49
N ILE A 6 24.80 -25.15 40.60
CA ILE A 6 23.42 -24.69 40.74
C ILE A 6 23.32 -23.20 40.63
N ASP A 7 24.18 -22.47 41.33
CA ASP A 7 24.23 -20.99 41.29
C ASP A 7 24.54 -20.52 39.88
N LEU A 8 25.43 -21.20 39.15
CA LEU A 8 25.74 -20.88 37.78
C LEU A 8 24.49 -21.04 36.85
N LEU A 9 23.77 -22.16 36.93
CA LEU A 9 22.58 -22.40 36.17
C LEU A 9 21.47 -21.36 36.45
N VAL A 10 21.28 -21.00 37.74
CA VAL A 10 20.36 -19.97 38.15
C VAL A 10 20.73 -18.59 37.55
N GLN A 11 22.03 -18.26 37.53
CA GLN A 11 22.53 -17.04 36.97
C GLN A 11 22.34 -17.01 35.44
N GLN A 12 22.57 -18.12 34.74
CA GLN A 12 22.33 -18.27 33.31
C GLN A 12 20.84 -18.09 32.98
N LEU A 13 19.93 -18.73 33.71
CA LEU A 13 18.49 -18.54 33.58
C LEU A 13 18.06 -17.09 33.82
N ARG A 14 18.61 -16.42 34.84
CA ARG A 14 18.35 -14.99 35.10
C ARG A 14 18.78 -14.11 33.92
N THR A 15 19.91 -14.42 33.29
CA THR A 15 20.42 -13.69 32.13
C THR A 15 19.44 -13.78 30.97
N ILE A 16 18.89 -14.98 30.71
CA ILE A 16 17.85 -15.20 29.68
C ILE A 16 16.58 -14.41 30.01
N LEU A 17 16.09 -14.51 31.25
CA LEU A 17 14.87 -13.81 31.69
C LEU A 17 14.99 -12.27 31.58
N LEU A 18 16.20 -11.74 31.72
CA LEU A 18 16.48 -10.33 31.53
C LEU A 18 16.74 -9.95 30.07
N ASN A 19 16.51 -10.88 29.14
CA ASN A 19 16.74 -10.70 27.71
C ASN A 19 18.16 -10.22 27.38
N LYS A 20 19.15 -10.74 28.10
CA LYS A 20 20.57 -10.44 27.88
C LYS A 20 21.24 -11.57 27.12
N PRO A 21 22.28 -11.27 26.32
CA PRO A 21 23.04 -12.32 25.64
C PRO A 21 23.68 -13.23 26.68
N LEU A 22 23.50 -14.55 26.49
CA LEU A 22 24.08 -15.56 27.37
C LEU A 22 25.44 -16.01 26.83
N SER A 23 26.46 -15.97 27.69
CA SER A 23 27.74 -16.61 27.42
C SER A 23 27.63 -18.12 27.62
N LYS A 24 28.21 -18.90 26.71
CA LYS A 24 28.29 -20.36 26.83
C LYS A 24 29.40 -20.83 27.79
N GLU A 25 30.13 -19.90 28.36
CA GLU A 25 31.13 -20.14 29.41
C GLU A 25 30.79 -19.29 30.67
N PRO A 26 31.03 -19.78 31.88
CA PRO A 26 31.59 -21.09 32.24
C PRO A 26 30.56 -22.22 32.11
N ARG A 27 31.07 -23.48 32.02
CA ARG A 27 30.26 -24.70 32.06
C ARG A 27 30.22 -25.27 33.47
N VAL A 28 29.14 -26.00 33.77
CA VAL A 28 29.04 -26.83 35.01
C VAL A 28 30.10 -27.91 35.00
N GLN A 29 30.53 -28.31 36.18
CA GLN A 29 31.51 -29.39 36.36
C GLN A 29 30.86 -30.76 36.58
N SER A 30 29.61 -30.75 37.04
CA SER A 30 28.83 -31.98 37.26
C SER A 30 28.27 -32.52 35.95
N GLU A 31 28.62 -33.73 35.59
CA GLU A 31 28.10 -34.46 34.41
C GLU A 31 26.56 -34.58 34.46
N GLU A 32 25.99 -34.72 35.67
CA GLU A 32 24.53 -34.80 35.86
C GLU A 32 23.80 -33.54 35.46
N LEU A 33 24.44 -32.35 35.57
CA LEU A 33 23.88 -31.06 35.26
C LEU A 33 24.21 -30.54 33.84
N GLU A 34 25.09 -31.22 33.13
CA GLU A 34 25.52 -30.86 31.79
C GLU A 34 24.33 -30.86 30.80
N THR A 35 23.50 -31.88 30.84
CA THR A 35 22.30 -31.97 29.99
C THR A 35 21.32 -30.83 30.27
N LEU A 36 21.16 -30.40 31.51
CA LEU A 36 20.32 -29.27 31.89
C LEU A 36 20.90 -27.97 31.38
N GLN A 37 22.23 -27.77 31.50
CA GLN A 37 22.89 -26.59 30.97
C GLN A 37 22.80 -26.52 29.46
N ASP A 38 22.95 -27.61 28.73
CA ASP A 38 22.76 -27.65 27.27
C ASP A 38 21.30 -27.29 26.87
N GLY A 39 20.32 -27.73 27.66
CA GLY A 39 18.93 -27.32 27.51
C GLY A 39 18.73 -25.81 27.69
N ILE A 40 19.38 -25.23 28.68
CA ILE A 40 19.35 -23.77 28.91
C ILE A 40 19.99 -23.03 27.75
N PHE A 41 21.11 -23.46 27.21
CA PHE A 41 21.74 -22.87 26.04
C PHE A 41 20.87 -22.98 24.80
N TYR A 42 20.25 -24.12 24.55
CA TYR A 42 19.30 -24.31 23.47
C TYR A 42 18.12 -23.34 23.57
N LEU A 43 17.53 -23.15 24.75
CA LEU A 43 16.45 -22.18 24.98
C LEU A 43 16.92 -20.74 24.73
N ALA A 44 18.14 -20.40 25.19
CA ALA A 44 18.72 -19.09 24.96
C ALA A 44 18.91 -18.80 23.48
N ASP A 45 19.47 -19.75 22.74
CA ASP A 45 19.67 -19.62 21.28
C ASP A 45 18.33 -19.48 20.55
N CYS A 46 17.31 -20.29 20.90
CA CYS A 46 15.96 -20.16 20.34
C CYS A 46 15.32 -18.81 20.59
N LEU A 47 15.42 -18.30 21.81
CA LEU A 47 14.87 -16.98 22.16
C LEU A 47 15.63 -15.83 21.49
N ALA A 48 16.94 -15.91 21.38
CA ALA A 48 17.74 -14.90 20.69
C ALA A 48 17.38 -14.83 19.20
N GLU A 49 17.23 -15.99 18.54
CA GLU A 49 16.80 -16.06 17.16
C GLU A 49 15.40 -15.45 16.94
N VAL A 50 14.44 -15.81 17.82
CA VAL A 50 13.08 -15.25 17.78
C VAL A 50 13.07 -13.74 18.00
N ASN A 51 13.81 -13.25 19.00
CA ASN A 51 13.89 -11.81 19.28
C ASN A 51 14.50 -11.05 18.11
N GLY A 52 15.57 -11.59 17.50
CA GLY A 52 16.16 -10.99 16.29
C GLY A 52 15.17 -10.93 15.12
N PHE A 53 14.42 -11.98 14.91
CA PHE A 53 13.36 -12.03 13.89
C PHE A 53 12.24 -11.02 14.16
N LEU A 54 11.72 -10.99 15.39
CA LEU A 54 10.67 -10.03 15.78
C LEU A 54 11.14 -8.57 15.69
N ASP A 55 12.42 -8.28 15.98
CA ASP A 55 12.97 -6.94 15.82
C ASP A 55 13.00 -6.50 14.35
N GLN A 56 13.26 -7.41 13.40
CA GLN A 56 13.15 -7.12 11.97
C GLN A 56 11.71 -6.87 11.55
N LEU A 57 10.77 -7.71 12.01
CA LEU A 57 9.34 -7.51 11.74
C LEU A 57 8.85 -6.17 12.31
N ARG A 58 9.27 -5.81 13.52
CA ARG A 58 8.94 -4.52 14.14
C ARG A 58 9.42 -3.32 13.31
N LYS A 59 10.52 -3.45 12.59
CA LYS A 59 11.05 -2.45 11.65
C LYS A 59 10.36 -2.47 10.29
N GLY A 60 9.38 -3.37 10.09
CA GLY A 60 8.68 -3.52 8.81
C GLY A 60 9.44 -4.37 7.78
N ASN A 61 10.56 -4.99 8.16
CA ASN A 61 11.32 -5.86 7.26
C ASN A 61 10.69 -7.25 7.20
N LEU A 62 9.84 -7.47 6.19
CA LEU A 62 9.19 -8.75 5.93
C LEU A 62 10.04 -9.71 5.07
N ASP A 63 11.20 -9.28 4.57
CA ASP A 63 12.09 -10.17 3.79
C ASP A 63 13.12 -10.89 4.66
N THR A 64 13.09 -10.66 5.98
CA THR A 64 13.94 -11.37 6.93
C THR A 64 13.63 -12.87 6.93
N PRO A 65 14.64 -13.76 7.00
CA PRO A 65 14.39 -15.18 7.12
C PRO A 65 13.71 -15.51 8.46
N SER A 66 12.71 -16.38 8.42
CA SER A 66 12.06 -16.87 9.64
C SER A 66 13.00 -17.81 10.42
N PRO A 67 12.78 -17.96 11.75
CA PRO A 67 13.57 -18.86 12.59
C PRO A 67 13.68 -20.29 12.03
N GLY A 68 14.80 -20.94 12.31
CA GLY A 68 15.12 -22.29 11.82
C GLY A 68 14.13 -23.36 12.30
N ARG A 69 14.10 -24.50 11.62
CA ARG A 69 13.21 -25.62 11.99
C ARG A 69 13.52 -26.23 13.35
N HIS A 70 14.77 -26.08 13.84
CA HIS A 70 15.21 -26.51 15.16
C HIS A 70 14.59 -25.68 16.28
N ASN A 71 14.10 -24.49 16.00
CA ASN A 71 13.48 -23.61 16.97
C ASN A 71 12.01 -24.00 17.16
N PHE A 72 11.66 -24.45 18.36
CA PHE A 72 10.30 -24.93 18.68
C PHE A 72 9.22 -23.83 18.57
N LEU A 73 9.60 -22.55 18.62
CA LEU A 73 8.71 -21.40 18.43
C LEU A 73 8.53 -21.03 16.95
N ALA A 74 9.31 -21.62 16.04
CA ALA A 74 9.34 -21.22 14.63
C ALA A 74 8.00 -21.43 13.90
N GLY A 75 7.19 -22.42 14.28
CA GLY A 75 5.95 -22.78 13.59
C GLY A 75 4.99 -21.61 13.49
N SER A 76 4.49 -21.15 14.64
CA SER A 76 3.52 -20.05 14.72
C SER A 76 4.07 -18.73 14.16
N LEU A 77 5.37 -18.49 14.33
CA LEU A 77 6.02 -17.28 13.78
C LEU A 77 6.09 -17.31 12.25
N LYS A 78 6.32 -18.46 11.65
CA LYS A 78 6.30 -18.62 10.18
C LYS A 78 4.91 -18.39 9.61
N GLU A 79 3.88 -18.91 10.25
CA GLU A 79 2.49 -18.70 9.85
C GLU A 79 2.14 -17.21 9.88
N LEU A 80 2.44 -16.52 11.00
CA LEU A 80 2.23 -15.09 11.12
C LEU A 80 3.02 -14.29 10.07
N HIS A 81 4.29 -14.63 9.85
CA HIS A 81 5.13 -14.00 8.85
C HIS A 81 4.57 -14.15 7.43
N SER A 82 4.16 -15.38 7.07
CA SER A 82 3.52 -15.65 5.78
C SER A 82 2.23 -14.87 5.61
N ALA A 83 1.41 -14.79 6.66
CA ALA A 83 0.18 -14.00 6.66
C ALA A 83 0.46 -12.52 6.40
N LEU A 84 1.46 -11.94 7.08
CA LEU A 84 1.85 -10.53 6.88
C LEU A 84 2.40 -10.26 5.46
N LYS A 85 3.21 -11.17 4.92
CA LYS A 85 3.71 -11.05 3.53
C LYS A 85 2.56 -11.11 2.54
N HIS A 86 1.63 -12.04 2.71
CA HIS A 86 0.47 -12.19 1.83
C HIS A 86 -0.43 -10.96 1.90
N LEU A 87 -0.71 -10.44 3.11
CA LEU A 87 -1.46 -9.21 3.30
C LEU A 87 -0.81 -8.02 2.60
N THR A 88 0.52 -7.88 2.73
CA THR A 88 1.27 -6.80 2.06
C THR A 88 1.14 -6.91 0.54
N TRP A 89 1.24 -8.13 -0.01
CA TRP A 89 1.04 -8.35 -1.43
C TRP A 89 -0.37 -7.97 -1.88
N GLN A 90 -1.42 -8.41 -1.16
CA GLN A 90 -2.81 -8.06 -1.46
C GLN A 90 -3.04 -6.54 -1.39
N ALA A 91 -2.49 -5.87 -0.37
CA ALA A 91 -2.59 -4.42 -0.26
C ALA A 91 -1.95 -3.70 -1.46
N ASN A 92 -0.82 -4.20 -1.96
CA ASN A 92 -0.19 -3.67 -3.16
C ASN A 92 -1.04 -3.90 -4.42
N GLN A 93 -1.72 -5.06 -4.55
CA GLN A 93 -2.65 -5.29 -5.66
C GLN A 93 -3.82 -4.29 -5.63
N VAL A 94 -4.41 -4.07 -4.44
CA VAL A 94 -5.46 -3.06 -4.24
C VAL A 94 -4.96 -1.66 -4.60
N ALA A 95 -3.76 -1.28 -4.18
CA ALA A 95 -3.15 0.01 -4.51
C ALA A 95 -2.92 0.19 -6.02
N ASN A 96 -2.74 -0.90 -6.76
CA ASN A 96 -2.64 -0.90 -8.23
C ASN A 96 -4.00 -1.00 -8.95
N GLY A 97 -5.11 -0.92 -8.20
CA GLY A 97 -6.46 -0.92 -8.76
C GLY A 97 -7.09 -2.32 -8.91
N ASP A 98 -6.46 -3.38 -8.41
CA ASP A 98 -7.08 -4.71 -8.36
C ASP A 98 -7.90 -4.87 -7.09
N TYR A 99 -9.17 -4.53 -7.16
CA TYR A 99 -10.13 -4.67 -6.06
C TYR A 99 -10.78 -6.06 -5.99
N SER A 100 -10.31 -7.06 -6.75
CA SER A 100 -10.78 -8.44 -6.63
C SER A 100 -10.16 -9.18 -5.44
N GLN A 101 -9.22 -8.57 -4.75
CA GLN A 101 -8.52 -9.14 -3.60
C GLN A 101 -9.44 -9.30 -2.38
N SER A 102 -9.24 -10.37 -1.60
CA SER A 102 -9.91 -10.58 -0.32
C SER A 102 -8.98 -11.27 0.67
N VAL A 103 -9.12 -10.92 1.95
CA VAL A 103 -8.38 -11.48 3.08
C VAL A 103 -9.34 -12.30 3.93
N ASP A 104 -8.96 -13.53 4.35
CA ASP A 104 -9.82 -14.44 5.13
C ASP A 104 -9.16 -15.02 6.39
N PHE A 105 -7.89 -14.63 6.66
CA PHE A 105 -7.04 -15.31 7.66
C PHE A 105 -6.68 -14.46 8.89
N LEU A 106 -7.19 -13.22 9.03
CA LEU A 106 -6.88 -12.30 10.14
C LEU A 106 -8.12 -11.86 10.93
N GLY A 107 -9.17 -12.66 10.97
CA GLY A 107 -10.37 -12.39 11.76
C GLY A 107 -10.99 -11.02 11.48
N ASP A 108 -11.21 -10.21 12.53
CA ASP A 108 -11.85 -8.89 12.42
C ASP A 108 -11.11 -7.91 11.52
N PHE A 109 -9.78 -8.04 11.41
CA PHE A 109 -8.99 -7.26 10.45
C PHE A 109 -9.41 -7.57 9.01
N SER A 110 -9.58 -8.86 8.68
CA SER A 110 -10.03 -9.29 7.34
C SER A 110 -11.37 -8.66 6.97
N ALA A 111 -12.33 -8.66 7.88
CA ALA A 111 -13.64 -8.06 7.66
C ALA A 111 -13.55 -6.55 7.39
N SER A 112 -12.70 -5.84 8.15
CA SER A 112 -12.47 -4.41 7.99
C SER A 112 -11.73 -4.08 6.68
N PHE A 113 -10.71 -4.87 6.35
CA PHE A 113 -9.92 -4.72 5.13
C PHE A 113 -10.78 -4.97 3.87
N ASN A 114 -11.55 -6.06 3.86
CA ASN A 114 -12.44 -6.38 2.74
C ASN A 114 -13.53 -5.33 2.54
N ARG A 115 -14.06 -4.75 3.63
CA ARG A 115 -15.01 -3.63 3.54
C ARG A 115 -14.37 -2.39 2.91
N MET A 116 -13.12 -2.09 3.27
CA MET A 116 -12.36 -0.98 2.66
C MET A 116 -12.17 -1.21 1.15
N ILE A 117 -11.80 -2.42 0.73
CA ILE A 117 -11.65 -2.77 -0.69
C ILE A 117 -12.97 -2.57 -1.44
N ALA A 118 -14.09 -3.07 -0.89
CA ALA A 118 -15.40 -2.91 -1.50
C ALA A 118 -15.79 -1.43 -1.67
N GLN A 119 -15.50 -0.58 -0.67
CA GLN A 119 -15.74 0.86 -0.76
C GLN A 119 -14.86 1.54 -1.81
N LEU A 120 -13.59 1.11 -1.98
CA LEU A 120 -12.71 1.64 -3.02
C LEU A 120 -13.21 1.26 -4.41
N ALA A 121 -13.60 0.00 -4.63
CA ALA A 121 -14.18 -0.47 -5.87
C ALA A 121 -15.42 0.32 -6.27
N GLU A 122 -16.33 0.53 -5.33
CA GLU A 122 -17.56 1.30 -5.54
C GLU A 122 -17.25 2.76 -5.93
N ARG A 123 -16.34 3.42 -5.19
CA ARG A 123 -15.94 4.80 -5.51
C ARG A 123 -15.31 4.94 -6.88
N GLU A 124 -14.44 4.00 -7.27
CA GLU A 124 -13.85 4.02 -8.61
C GLU A 124 -14.91 3.87 -9.69
N SER A 125 -15.86 2.93 -9.50
CA SER A 125 -16.99 2.75 -10.42
C SER A 125 -17.81 4.02 -10.57
N GLN A 126 -18.13 4.69 -9.45
CA GLN A 126 -18.88 5.96 -9.47
C GLN A 126 -18.11 7.07 -10.19
N LEU A 127 -16.79 7.19 -9.98
CA LEU A 127 -15.97 8.17 -10.68
C LEU A 127 -15.92 7.91 -12.19
N LYS A 128 -15.83 6.65 -12.62
CA LYS A 128 -15.90 6.29 -14.05
C LYS A 128 -17.22 6.70 -14.69
N ILE A 129 -18.34 6.38 -14.04
CA ILE A 129 -19.68 6.75 -14.50
C ILE A 129 -19.80 8.28 -14.58
N GLN A 130 -19.39 9.00 -13.55
CA GLN A 130 -19.43 10.46 -13.53
C GLN A 130 -18.59 11.08 -14.64
N SER A 131 -17.38 10.58 -14.88
CA SER A 131 -16.51 11.03 -15.96
C SER A 131 -17.14 10.79 -17.34
N GLN A 132 -17.78 9.64 -17.52
CA GLN A 132 -18.47 9.33 -18.77
C GLN A 132 -19.64 10.27 -19.01
N ILE A 133 -20.50 10.50 -18.00
CA ILE A 133 -21.65 11.41 -18.10
C ILE A 133 -21.16 12.84 -18.42
N GLN A 134 -20.08 13.30 -17.79
CA GLN A 134 -19.49 14.60 -18.09
C GLN A 134 -18.99 14.68 -19.53
N GLY A 135 -18.31 13.64 -20.03
CA GLY A 135 -17.86 13.57 -21.43
C GLY A 135 -19.02 13.63 -22.41
N GLU A 136 -20.06 12.83 -22.20
CA GLU A 136 -21.26 12.82 -23.03
C GLU A 136 -21.99 14.17 -23.02
N SER A 137 -22.05 14.82 -21.85
CA SER A 137 -22.65 16.15 -21.71
C SER A 137 -21.88 17.23 -22.48
N VAL A 138 -20.54 17.18 -22.44
CA VAL A 138 -19.68 18.10 -23.21
C VAL A 138 -19.86 17.88 -24.72
N GLU A 139 -19.88 16.63 -25.16
CA GLU A 139 -20.09 16.33 -26.59
C GLU A 139 -21.49 16.76 -27.08
N LEU A 140 -22.53 16.54 -26.27
CA LEU A 140 -23.88 17.00 -26.57
C LEU A 140 -23.93 18.54 -26.66
N MET A 141 -23.31 19.25 -25.71
CA MET A 141 -23.25 20.70 -25.73
C MET A 141 -22.53 21.23 -26.97
N LYS A 142 -21.40 20.61 -27.36
CA LYS A 142 -20.70 20.95 -28.60
C LYS A 142 -21.60 20.72 -29.83
N ALA A 143 -22.27 19.59 -29.91
CA ALA A 143 -23.17 19.26 -31.02
C ALA A 143 -24.32 20.28 -31.14
N VAL A 144 -24.90 20.70 -30.01
CA VAL A 144 -25.94 21.73 -29.99
C VAL A 144 -25.39 23.09 -30.47
N MET A 145 -24.21 23.49 -29.95
CA MET A 145 -23.57 24.77 -30.36
C MET A 145 -23.17 24.75 -31.84
N ASP A 146 -22.68 23.64 -32.36
CA ASP A 146 -22.31 23.50 -33.78
C ASP A 146 -23.53 23.47 -34.71
N GLY A 147 -24.71 23.08 -34.22
CA GLY A 147 -25.98 23.13 -34.96
C GLY A 147 -26.59 24.54 -35.06
N LEU A 148 -26.13 25.49 -34.25
CA LEU A 148 -26.60 26.85 -34.30
C LEU A 148 -25.96 27.62 -35.47
N LYS A 149 -26.77 28.50 -36.10
CA LYS A 149 -26.30 29.35 -37.19
C LYS A 149 -25.57 30.61 -36.72
N ASP A 150 -25.76 30.93 -35.44
CA ASP A 150 -25.09 32.09 -34.81
C ASP A 150 -23.64 31.75 -34.48
N TRP A 151 -22.78 32.74 -34.44
CA TRP A 151 -21.38 32.56 -34.07
C TRP A 151 -21.24 32.49 -32.57
N ILE A 152 -20.70 31.37 -32.10
CA ILE A 152 -20.42 31.16 -30.70
C ILE A 152 -18.91 31.01 -30.53
N MET A 153 -18.33 31.87 -29.70
CA MET A 153 -16.93 31.77 -29.28
C MET A 153 -16.84 31.87 -27.77
N VAL A 154 -16.05 30.98 -27.15
CA VAL A 154 -15.71 31.02 -25.74
C VAL A 154 -14.27 31.48 -25.63
N ILE A 155 -14.04 32.57 -24.87
CA ILE A 155 -12.71 33.15 -24.67
C ILE A 155 -12.30 32.95 -23.24
N SER A 156 -11.04 32.52 -23.01
CA SER A 156 -10.45 32.44 -21.69
C SER A 156 -10.34 33.84 -21.09
N GLN A 157 -10.86 34.02 -19.89
CA GLN A 157 -10.80 35.30 -19.17
C GLN A 157 -9.37 35.62 -18.71
N GLU A 158 -8.52 34.60 -18.53
CA GLU A 158 -7.14 34.78 -18.06
C GLU A 158 -6.16 35.08 -19.20
N SER A 159 -6.27 34.38 -20.34
CA SER A 159 -5.33 34.50 -21.47
C SER A 159 -5.86 35.35 -22.62
N GLY A 160 -7.17 35.57 -22.68
CA GLY A 160 -7.81 36.23 -23.83
C GLY A 160 -7.87 35.34 -25.09
N GLU A 161 -7.48 34.09 -24.99
CA GLU A 161 -7.46 33.16 -26.12
C GLU A 161 -8.83 32.51 -26.35
N VAL A 162 -9.15 32.22 -27.61
CA VAL A 162 -10.36 31.52 -27.98
C VAL A 162 -10.19 30.05 -27.63
N VAL A 163 -10.93 29.58 -26.60
CA VAL A 163 -10.92 28.20 -26.12
C VAL A 163 -11.83 27.30 -26.95
N TYR A 164 -12.92 27.85 -27.46
CA TYR A 164 -13.87 27.12 -28.31
C TYR A 164 -14.52 28.09 -29.30
N SER A 165 -14.77 27.59 -30.52
CA SER A 165 -15.62 28.23 -31.51
C SER A 165 -16.49 27.16 -32.20
N ASN A 166 -17.80 27.47 -32.41
CA ASN A 166 -18.71 26.59 -33.12
C ASN A 166 -18.45 26.57 -34.62
N GLN A 167 -19.08 25.60 -35.31
CA GLN A 167 -18.89 25.40 -36.76
C GLN A 167 -19.20 26.64 -37.58
N SER A 168 -20.25 27.37 -37.24
CA SER A 168 -20.64 28.62 -37.93
C SER A 168 -19.58 29.72 -37.80
N ALA A 169 -18.98 29.87 -36.61
CA ALA A 169 -17.89 30.80 -36.38
C ALA A 169 -16.62 30.38 -37.16
N LYS A 170 -16.25 29.12 -37.14
CA LYS A 170 -15.10 28.60 -37.89
C LYS A 170 -15.24 28.83 -39.38
N GLN A 171 -16.37 28.50 -39.96
CA GLN A 171 -16.63 28.70 -41.39
C GLN A 171 -16.52 30.17 -41.79
N PHE A 172 -16.98 31.10 -40.96
CA PHE A 172 -16.89 32.53 -41.25
C PHE A 172 -15.45 33.04 -41.21
N PHE A 173 -14.67 32.62 -40.24
CA PHE A 173 -13.31 33.14 -40.06
C PHE A 173 -12.27 32.40 -40.93
N GLU A 174 -12.47 31.14 -41.27
CA GLU A 174 -11.57 30.34 -42.11
C GLU A 174 -11.82 30.53 -43.62
N HIS A 175 -13.07 30.84 -44.02
CA HIS A 175 -13.45 31.07 -45.40
C HIS A 175 -14.13 32.44 -45.57
N PRO A 176 -13.37 33.56 -45.55
CA PRO A 176 -13.95 34.86 -45.76
C PRO A 176 -14.53 34.95 -47.16
N THR A 177 -15.87 35.09 -47.25
CA THR A 177 -16.55 35.37 -48.52
C THR A 177 -16.01 36.66 -49.13
N PRO A 178 -15.90 36.80 -50.47
CA PRO A 178 -15.23 37.95 -51.14
C PRO A 178 -15.89 39.31 -51.01
N ASP A 179 -16.91 39.49 -50.17
CA ASP A 179 -17.57 40.75 -50.00
C ASP A 179 -16.83 41.61 -48.94
N GLN A 180 -15.71 42.21 -49.40
CA GLN A 180 -14.81 43.01 -48.58
C GLN A 180 -15.39 44.37 -48.13
N ASN A 181 -16.54 44.79 -48.64
CA ASN A 181 -17.09 46.12 -48.35
C ASN A 181 -17.87 46.23 -47.01
N GLN A 182 -18.08 45.12 -46.29
CA GLN A 182 -18.74 45.16 -44.98
C GLN A 182 -17.79 45.03 -43.79
N ARG A 183 -16.51 44.77 -43.99
CA ARG A 183 -15.54 44.50 -42.91
C ARG A 183 -15.08 45.71 -42.11
N ASP A 184 -15.12 46.89 -42.68
CA ASP A 184 -14.59 48.11 -42.05
C ASP A 184 -15.45 48.64 -40.90
N ASN A 185 -16.67 48.12 -40.71
CA ASN A 185 -17.58 48.56 -39.65
C ASN A 185 -17.45 47.77 -38.31
N TYR A 186 -16.73 46.65 -38.25
CA TYR A 186 -16.64 45.83 -37.02
C TYR A 186 -15.33 45.97 -36.22
N HIS A 187 -14.38 46.79 -36.71
CA HIS A 187 -13.13 47.09 -36.01
C HIS A 187 -13.20 48.35 -35.11
N ARG A 188 -14.42 48.82 -34.79
CA ARG A 188 -14.61 50.01 -33.93
C ARG A 188 -15.51 49.72 -32.73
N PHE A 189 -15.13 48.69 -31.94
CA PHE A 189 -15.61 48.60 -30.55
C PHE A 189 -14.50 48.07 -29.69
#